data_30f5d8e07c6f84859b848cfffce5415a
#
_entry.id   30f5d8e07c6f84859b848cfffce5415a
#
_cell.length_a   1.000
_cell.length_b   1.000
_cell.length_c   1.000
_cell.angle_alpha   90.00
_cell.angle_beta   90.00
_cell.angle_gamma   90.00
#
_symmetry.space_group_name_H-M   'P 1'
#
loop_
_entity.id
_entity.type
_entity.pdbx_description
1 polymer ?
#
loop_
_entity_poly.entity_id
_entity_poly.type
_entity_poly.pdbx_seq_one_letter_code
_entity_poly.pdbx_strand_id
1 'polypeptide(L)'
;MITFKAIVIPGNRRKDGTYPVVIRVTFKGKSRRLATTLVCRSGDLTRTLRIKDATILNKADELIGRMRDSVKDISPFDLEERDVDWVVGRIRDYLSGEDFHLDFFEWADKYVLTKAETTRSAYNSALNAFTRYLGVRRIDINAITRPMLLEFMEKVDNEPRMHYDQKTGRTIPSSVPKKGKGASSRHIAKLEHIYNAARDRYNDEDEDLIYIPKQPFAKIQKVHPISEGERNLGADLMQRIISWQTDNRVMRTALDAFILSFGTMGANLADLYFAKPFSGQWVYNRLKTRERRSDRALMRVTIQPELSAVIERLKGEGGWWLNELHRFASTKDFCTARVNRCLKRWCDENGVEPFTFYAARHTFASLARMQGVDKSTLADCLGHIGDYKTTDIYAEKAWDLVQEANRKVLELFTWD
;
A
#
# COMPACT_ATOMS: atom_id res chain seq x y z
N MET A 1 -40.43 31.70 0.40
CA MET A 1 -39.24 31.98 1.24
C MET A 1 -38.32 30.76 1.15
N ILE A 2 -37.01 30.97 0.92
CA ILE A 2 -35.99 29.91 0.94
C ILE A 2 -35.54 29.72 2.39
N THR A 3 -35.51 28.47 2.87
CA THR A 3 -35.09 28.15 4.25
C THR A 3 -33.93 27.17 4.25
N PHE A 4 -33.03 27.33 5.21
CA PHE A 4 -31.84 26.52 5.37
C PHE A 4 -31.80 25.91 6.76
N LYS A 5 -31.42 24.64 6.85
CA LYS A 5 -31.28 23.96 8.14
C LYS A 5 -30.17 22.93 8.10
N ALA A 6 -29.20 23.02 9.01
CA ALA A 6 -28.21 21.96 9.21
C ALA A 6 -28.84 20.73 9.86
N ILE A 7 -28.63 19.56 9.26
CA ILE A 7 -29.17 18.29 9.74
C ILE A 7 -28.14 17.17 9.57
N VAL A 8 -28.36 16.10 10.33
CA VAL A 8 -27.67 14.82 10.17
C VAL A 8 -28.71 13.78 9.69
N ILE A 9 -28.32 12.92 8.77
CA ILE A 9 -29.18 11.86 8.23
C ILE A 9 -28.87 10.57 8.98
N PRO A 10 -29.86 9.93 9.66
CA PRO A 10 -29.63 8.73 10.47
C PRO A 10 -28.98 7.57 9.71
N GLY A 11 -29.36 7.37 8.45
CA GLY A 11 -28.86 6.28 7.58
C GLY A 11 -27.45 6.48 7.02
N ASN A 12 -26.88 7.70 7.12
CA ASN A 12 -25.60 8.04 6.48
C ASN A 12 -24.40 7.98 7.47
N ARG A 13 -24.44 7.07 8.45
CA ARG A 13 -23.31 6.84 9.32
C ARG A 13 -22.15 6.23 8.51
N ARG A 14 -20.98 6.88 8.54
CA ARG A 14 -19.78 6.40 7.86
C ARG A 14 -19.15 5.21 8.59
N LYS A 15 -18.30 4.47 7.91
CA LYS A 15 -17.55 3.33 8.49
C LYS A 15 -16.65 3.72 9.66
N ASP A 16 -16.21 4.97 9.71
CA ASP A 16 -15.42 5.56 10.81
C ASP A 16 -16.26 5.98 12.02
N GLY A 17 -17.59 5.74 11.96
CA GLY A 17 -18.52 6.06 13.02
C GLY A 17 -19.01 7.51 13.04
N THR A 18 -18.58 8.35 12.09
CA THR A 18 -19.03 9.75 11.98
C THR A 18 -20.30 9.89 11.16
N TYR A 19 -21.00 11.02 11.34
CA TYR A 19 -22.19 11.39 10.59
C TYR A 19 -21.91 12.65 9.78
N PRO A 20 -22.11 12.67 8.46
CA PRO A 20 -22.00 13.89 7.67
C PRO A 20 -23.11 14.87 8.03
N VAL A 21 -22.75 16.15 8.11
CA VAL A 21 -23.71 17.25 8.24
C VAL A 21 -24.11 17.71 6.86
N VAL A 22 -25.42 17.82 6.61
CA VAL A 22 -25.95 18.36 5.35
C VAL A 22 -26.81 19.60 5.65
N ILE A 23 -26.84 20.57 4.73
CA ILE A 23 -27.73 21.70 4.80
C ILE A 23 -28.97 21.39 3.95
N ARG A 24 -30.11 21.28 4.59
CA ARG A 24 -31.41 21.15 3.89
C ARG A 24 -31.85 22.52 3.43
N VAL A 25 -31.98 22.68 2.13
CA VAL A 25 -32.56 23.85 1.46
C VAL A 25 -34.01 23.53 1.14
N THR A 26 -34.95 24.37 1.55
CA THR A 26 -36.37 24.19 1.25
C THR A 26 -36.90 25.43 0.53
N PHE A 27 -37.58 25.22 -0.59
CA PHE A 27 -38.23 26.26 -1.36
C PHE A 27 -39.52 25.73 -1.99
N LYS A 28 -40.62 26.48 -1.90
CA LYS A 28 -41.99 26.13 -2.42
C LYS A 28 -42.41 24.71 -2.03
N GLY A 29 -42.19 24.33 -0.75
CA GLY A 29 -42.60 23.01 -0.23
C GLY A 29 -41.71 21.84 -0.63
N LYS A 30 -40.77 22.03 -1.57
CA LYS A 30 -39.77 21.02 -1.95
C LYS A 30 -38.46 21.25 -1.23
N SER A 31 -37.74 20.17 -0.92
CA SER A 31 -36.45 20.25 -0.23
C SER A 31 -35.35 19.52 -1.01
N ARG A 32 -34.14 20.07 -0.96
CA ARG A 32 -32.90 19.41 -1.39
C ARG A 32 -31.87 19.48 -0.27
N ARG A 33 -30.88 18.62 -0.33
CA ARG A 33 -29.80 18.53 0.65
C ARG A 33 -28.48 18.91 -0.01
N LEU A 34 -27.75 19.78 0.61
CA LEU A 34 -26.40 20.14 0.23
C LEU A 34 -25.44 19.54 1.25
N ALA A 35 -24.55 18.68 0.82
CA ALA A 35 -23.53 18.11 1.67
C ALA A 35 -22.53 19.21 2.10
N THR A 36 -21.87 18.98 3.22
CA THR A 36 -20.85 19.88 3.74
C THR A 36 -19.58 19.09 4.10
N THR A 37 -18.50 19.80 4.35
CA THR A 37 -17.28 19.19 4.90
C THR A 37 -17.39 18.85 6.39
N LEU A 38 -18.51 19.27 7.05
CA LEU A 38 -18.71 19.09 8.47
C LEU A 38 -19.12 17.66 8.79
N VAL A 39 -18.61 17.14 9.88
CA VAL A 39 -18.96 15.82 10.41
C VAL A 39 -19.24 15.90 11.90
N CYS A 40 -20.17 15.08 12.38
CA CYS A 40 -20.47 14.89 13.79
C CYS A 40 -20.04 13.52 14.27
N ARG A 41 -19.54 13.41 15.49
CA ARG A 41 -19.43 12.16 16.23
C ARG A 41 -20.69 11.92 17.03
N SER A 42 -20.91 10.71 17.51
CA SER A 42 -22.08 10.37 18.34
C SER A 42 -22.21 11.28 19.57
N GLY A 43 -21.09 11.74 20.16
CA GLY A 43 -21.04 12.67 21.27
C GLY A 43 -21.52 14.08 20.94
N ASP A 44 -21.49 14.51 19.69
CA ASP A 44 -21.86 15.84 19.22
C ASP A 44 -23.37 15.95 18.93
N LEU A 45 -24.10 14.84 19.08
CA LEU A 45 -25.51 14.71 18.75
C LEU A 45 -26.36 14.44 19.98
N THR A 46 -27.61 14.86 19.92
CA THR A 46 -28.67 14.45 20.88
C THR A 46 -29.15 13.02 20.57
N ARG A 47 -29.93 12.44 21.46
CA ARG A 47 -30.61 11.14 21.22
C ARG A 47 -31.46 11.12 19.95
N THR A 48 -31.97 12.27 19.52
CA THR A 48 -32.77 12.45 18.30
C THR A 48 -31.93 12.89 17.10
N LEU A 49 -30.62 12.70 17.16
CA LEU A 49 -29.63 13.03 16.11
C LEU A 49 -29.65 14.53 15.71
N ARG A 50 -30.02 15.42 16.63
CA ARG A 50 -29.83 16.87 16.43
C ARG A 50 -28.41 17.26 16.85
N ILE A 51 -27.79 18.14 16.09
CA ILE A 51 -26.46 18.67 16.39
C ILE A 51 -26.58 19.52 17.66
N LYS A 52 -25.74 19.23 18.67
CA LYS A 52 -25.68 19.97 19.94
C LYS A 52 -24.32 20.65 20.16
N ASP A 53 -23.29 20.25 19.41
CA ASP A 53 -21.95 20.85 19.50
C ASP A 53 -21.99 22.28 18.93
N ALA A 54 -21.60 23.26 19.75
CA ALA A 54 -21.64 24.67 19.39
C ALA A 54 -20.65 25.01 18.25
N THR A 55 -19.50 24.34 18.20
CA THR A 55 -18.48 24.61 17.18
C THR A 55 -18.97 24.17 15.80
N ILE A 56 -19.65 23.00 15.74
CA ILE A 56 -20.23 22.48 14.50
C ILE A 56 -21.41 23.34 14.06
N LEU A 57 -22.27 23.77 15.02
CA LEU A 57 -23.39 24.67 14.74
C LEU A 57 -22.91 26.02 14.18
N ASN A 58 -21.92 26.65 14.80
CA ASN A 58 -21.38 27.93 14.33
C ASN A 58 -20.80 27.81 12.89
N LYS A 59 -20.06 26.74 12.59
CA LYS A 59 -19.56 26.49 11.24
C LYS A 59 -20.68 26.23 10.23
N ALA A 60 -21.74 25.55 10.65
CA ALA A 60 -22.90 25.31 9.80
C ALA A 60 -23.68 26.62 9.55
N ASP A 61 -23.82 27.48 10.56
CA ASP A 61 -24.46 28.79 10.42
C ASP A 61 -23.65 29.73 9.52
N GLU A 62 -22.32 29.70 9.58
CA GLU A 62 -21.45 30.43 8.64
C GLU A 62 -21.70 29.99 7.20
N LEU A 63 -21.74 28.67 6.94
CA LEU A 63 -22.09 28.12 5.62
C LEU A 63 -23.49 28.53 5.17
N ILE A 64 -24.49 28.48 6.08
CA ILE A 64 -25.85 28.94 5.80
C ILE A 64 -25.87 30.45 5.47
N GLY A 65 -25.05 31.26 6.14
CA GLY A 65 -24.88 32.68 5.84
C GLY A 65 -24.44 32.87 4.38
N ARG A 66 -23.38 32.19 3.96
CA ARG A 66 -22.88 32.20 2.57
C ARG A 66 -23.92 31.73 1.56
N MET A 67 -24.67 30.67 1.88
CA MET A 67 -25.78 30.19 1.02
C MET A 67 -26.90 31.23 0.91
N ARG A 68 -27.19 32.00 1.96
CA ARG A 68 -28.15 33.10 1.91
C ARG A 68 -27.63 34.24 1.02
N ASP A 69 -26.34 34.54 1.12
CA ASP A 69 -25.72 35.59 0.30
C ASP A 69 -25.82 35.24 -1.20
N SER A 70 -25.71 33.96 -1.59
CA SER A 70 -25.83 33.54 -2.98
C SER A 70 -27.20 33.79 -3.61
N VAL A 71 -28.22 33.94 -2.78
CA VAL A 71 -29.63 34.08 -3.23
C VAL A 71 -30.28 35.40 -2.81
N LYS A 72 -29.57 36.27 -2.06
CA LYS A 72 -30.15 37.52 -1.54
C LYS A 72 -30.53 38.52 -2.61
N ASP A 73 -29.78 38.54 -3.73
CA ASP A 73 -29.95 39.55 -4.81
C ASP A 73 -30.90 39.03 -5.90
N ILE A 74 -31.53 37.86 -5.73
CA ILE A 74 -32.52 37.31 -6.66
C ILE A 74 -33.85 38.02 -6.46
N SER A 75 -34.37 38.61 -7.50
CA SER A 75 -35.66 39.30 -7.42
C SER A 75 -36.81 38.33 -7.07
N PRO A 76 -37.81 38.74 -6.30
CA PRO A 76 -38.99 37.92 -6.04
C PRO A 76 -39.65 37.40 -7.32
N PHE A 77 -39.62 38.20 -8.38
CA PHE A 77 -40.18 37.89 -9.69
C PHE A 77 -39.45 36.71 -10.35
N ASP A 78 -38.10 36.72 -10.33
CA ASP A 78 -37.30 35.62 -10.85
C ASP A 78 -37.52 34.31 -10.06
N LEU A 79 -37.83 34.41 -8.78
CA LEU A 79 -38.15 33.26 -7.92
C LEU A 79 -39.53 32.67 -8.18
N GLU A 80 -40.47 33.41 -8.76
CA GLU A 80 -41.82 32.91 -9.04
C GLU A 80 -41.82 31.76 -10.06
N GLU A 81 -40.95 31.80 -11.06
CA GLU A 81 -40.86 30.81 -12.12
C GLU A 81 -39.83 29.69 -11.82
N ARG A 82 -39.09 29.76 -10.69
CA ARG A 82 -38.03 28.85 -10.39
C ARG A 82 -38.43 27.81 -9.33
N ASP A 83 -37.75 26.68 -9.36
CA ASP A 83 -37.90 25.60 -8.39
C ASP A 83 -36.71 25.48 -7.41
N VAL A 84 -36.77 24.50 -6.53
CA VAL A 84 -35.70 24.25 -5.56
C VAL A 84 -34.39 23.82 -6.22
N ASP A 85 -34.47 23.14 -7.35
CA ASP A 85 -33.30 22.65 -8.08
C ASP A 85 -32.50 23.79 -8.69
N TRP A 86 -33.20 24.77 -9.26
CA TRP A 86 -32.58 26.00 -9.73
C TRP A 86 -31.90 26.79 -8.59
N VAL A 87 -32.58 26.92 -7.44
CA VAL A 87 -32.01 27.60 -6.23
C VAL A 87 -30.75 26.88 -5.77
N VAL A 88 -30.77 25.55 -5.74
CA VAL A 88 -29.59 24.74 -5.36
C VAL A 88 -28.46 24.88 -6.38
N GLY A 89 -28.77 24.89 -7.66
CA GLY A 89 -27.80 25.17 -8.72
C GLY A 89 -27.09 26.52 -8.49
N ARG A 90 -27.88 27.59 -8.26
CA ARG A 90 -27.35 28.93 -8.00
C ARG A 90 -26.44 28.98 -6.75
N ILE A 91 -26.85 28.28 -5.68
CA ILE A 91 -26.03 28.17 -4.46
C ILE A 91 -24.72 27.43 -4.77
N ARG A 92 -24.78 26.34 -5.54
CA ARG A 92 -23.59 25.59 -5.94
C ARG A 92 -22.64 26.43 -6.77
N ASP A 93 -23.14 27.14 -7.77
CA ASP A 93 -22.33 28.01 -8.63
C ASP A 93 -21.63 29.10 -7.80
N TYR A 94 -22.35 29.69 -6.85
CA TYR A 94 -21.79 30.69 -5.95
C TYR A 94 -20.73 30.10 -5.02
N LEU A 95 -21.01 28.95 -4.40
CA LEU A 95 -20.08 28.28 -3.48
C LEU A 95 -18.90 27.65 -4.23
N SER A 96 -19.07 27.20 -5.46
CA SER A 96 -17.97 26.68 -6.29
C SER A 96 -17.06 27.79 -6.83
N GLY A 97 -17.57 29.03 -6.93
CA GLY A 97 -16.78 30.24 -7.24
C GLY A 97 -15.97 30.78 -6.05
N GLU A 98 -16.34 30.43 -4.82
CA GLU A 98 -15.62 30.76 -3.58
C GLU A 98 -14.89 29.50 -3.05
N ASP A 99 -13.65 29.39 -3.41
CA ASP A 99 -12.49 28.82 -2.72
C ASP A 99 -12.68 27.61 -1.80
N PHE A 100 -12.99 26.42 -2.39
CA PHE A 100 -12.54 25.20 -1.74
C PHE A 100 -11.02 25.11 -1.87
N HIS A 101 -10.32 25.46 -0.81
CA HIS A 101 -8.87 25.33 -0.70
C HIS A 101 -8.52 24.13 0.14
N LEU A 102 -7.83 23.19 -0.43
CA LEU A 102 -7.24 22.07 0.28
C LEU A 102 -5.77 21.95 -0.11
N ASP A 103 -4.87 22.23 0.83
CA ASP A 103 -3.45 21.94 0.60
C ASP A 103 -3.25 20.43 0.49
N PHE A 104 -2.70 20.02 -0.66
CA PHE A 104 -2.48 18.62 -0.97
C PHE A 104 -1.53 17.93 0.02
N PHE A 105 -0.48 18.62 0.49
CA PHE A 105 0.48 18.01 1.42
C PHE A 105 -0.07 17.91 2.83
N GLU A 106 -0.83 18.86 3.31
CA GLU A 106 -1.50 18.76 4.61
C GLU A 106 -2.50 17.59 4.64
N TRP A 107 -3.24 17.41 3.56
CA TRP A 107 -4.09 16.24 3.39
C TRP A 107 -3.28 14.94 3.31
N ALA A 108 -2.21 14.93 2.51
CA ALA A 108 -1.35 13.78 2.32
C ALA A 108 -0.74 13.28 3.62
N ASP A 109 -0.27 14.18 4.49
CA ASP A 109 0.31 13.83 5.78
C ASP A 109 -0.72 13.13 6.68
N LYS A 110 -1.96 13.63 6.72
CA LYS A 110 -3.07 12.98 7.44
C LYS A 110 -3.40 11.60 6.85
N TYR A 111 -3.46 11.51 5.52
CA TYR A 111 -3.76 10.25 4.83
C TYR A 111 -2.66 9.20 5.04
N VAL A 112 -1.40 9.59 4.98
CA VAL A 112 -0.26 8.67 5.17
C VAL A 112 -0.25 8.08 6.58
N LEU A 113 -0.66 8.83 7.61
CA LEU A 113 -0.79 8.32 8.98
C LEU A 113 -1.80 7.17 9.10
N THR A 114 -2.79 7.07 8.21
CA THR A 114 -3.74 5.95 8.19
C THR A 114 -3.15 4.65 7.63
N LYS A 115 -1.95 4.69 7.05
CA LYS A 115 -1.31 3.52 6.43
C LYS A 115 -0.41 2.79 7.42
N ALA A 116 -0.21 1.48 7.17
CA ALA A 116 0.77 0.71 7.93
C ALA A 116 2.17 1.31 7.79
N GLU A 117 2.97 1.27 8.84
CA GLU A 117 4.30 1.88 8.92
C GLU A 117 5.21 1.51 7.75
N THR A 118 5.24 0.23 7.38
CA THR A 118 6.02 -0.26 6.24
C THR A 118 5.59 0.34 4.90
N THR A 119 4.35 0.81 4.80
CA THR A 119 3.78 1.42 3.59
C THR A 119 4.02 2.93 3.55
N ARG A 120 4.11 3.59 4.71
CA ARG A 120 4.32 5.05 4.83
C ARG A 120 5.59 5.51 4.11
N SER A 121 6.68 4.72 4.19
CA SER A 121 7.95 5.04 3.51
C SER A 121 7.79 5.25 2.01
N ALA A 122 6.96 4.43 1.34
CA ALA A 122 6.72 4.56 -0.09
C ALA A 122 5.92 5.83 -0.45
N TYR A 123 4.94 6.21 0.40
CA TYR A 123 4.21 7.46 0.23
C TYR A 123 5.10 8.68 0.48
N ASN A 124 5.88 8.66 1.55
CA ASN A 124 6.81 9.74 1.89
C ASN A 124 7.87 9.94 0.78
N SER A 125 8.36 8.84 0.19
CA SER A 125 9.26 8.92 -0.96
C SER A 125 8.63 9.64 -2.15
N ALA A 126 7.35 9.38 -2.45
CA ALA A 126 6.63 10.06 -3.53
C ALA A 126 6.38 11.55 -3.21
N LEU A 127 5.97 11.86 -1.96
CA LEU A 127 5.77 13.24 -1.51
C LEU A 127 7.06 14.05 -1.53
N ASN A 128 8.17 13.46 -1.08
CA ASN A 128 9.48 14.11 -1.14
C ASN A 128 9.95 14.37 -2.58
N ALA A 129 9.68 13.42 -3.50
CA ALA A 129 9.98 13.63 -4.92
C ALA A 129 9.10 14.76 -5.49
N PHE A 130 7.83 14.83 -5.15
CA PHE A 130 6.92 15.87 -5.61
C PHE A 130 7.28 17.24 -5.02
N THR A 131 7.67 17.29 -3.74
CA THR A 131 8.21 18.51 -3.12
C THR A 131 9.46 19.04 -3.86
N ARG A 132 10.40 18.14 -4.24
CA ARG A 132 11.59 18.56 -5.00
C ARG A 132 11.23 19.08 -6.40
N TYR A 133 10.20 18.53 -7.01
CA TYR A 133 9.71 19.00 -8.30
C TYR A 133 9.13 20.42 -8.17
N LEU A 134 8.25 20.63 -7.21
CA LEU A 134 7.59 21.92 -6.99
C LEU A 134 8.53 23.01 -6.40
N GLY A 135 9.59 22.61 -5.71
CA GLY A 135 10.45 23.51 -4.92
C GLY A 135 9.85 23.94 -3.58
N VAL A 136 8.58 23.68 -3.35
CA VAL A 136 7.84 23.97 -2.11
C VAL A 136 6.99 22.79 -1.69
N ARG A 137 6.69 22.67 -0.38
CA ARG A 137 5.79 21.63 0.14
C ARG A 137 4.39 22.20 0.37
N ARG A 138 3.85 22.82 -0.66
CA ARG A 138 2.50 23.41 -0.65
C ARG A 138 1.94 23.47 -2.05
N ILE A 139 0.73 23.01 -2.26
CA ILE A 139 -0.03 23.17 -3.51
C ILE A 139 -1.51 22.95 -3.22
N ASP A 140 -2.38 23.81 -3.76
CA ASP A 140 -3.82 23.53 -3.76
C ASP A 140 -4.13 22.28 -4.59
N ILE A 141 -4.98 21.40 -4.08
CA ILE A 141 -5.30 20.14 -4.73
C ILE A 141 -5.88 20.33 -6.15
N ASN A 142 -6.66 21.41 -6.34
CA ASN A 142 -7.25 21.76 -7.63
C ASN A 142 -6.24 22.42 -8.60
N ALA A 143 -5.07 22.83 -8.11
CA ALA A 143 -3.97 23.32 -8.96
C ALA A 143 -3.15 22.18 -9.58
N ILE A 144 -3.31 20.94 -9.10
CA ILE A 144 -2.63 19.78 -9.69
C ILE A 144 -3.24 19.46 -11.06
N THR A 145 -2.40 19.48 -12.09
CA THR A 145 -2.82 19.24 -13.47
C THR A 145 -2.06 18.07 -14.10
N ARG A 146 -2.64 17.50 -15.14
CA ARG A 146 -1.99 16.41 -15.89
C ARG A 146 -0.65 16.83 -16.52
N PRO A 147 -0.52 18.01 -17.19
CA PRO A 147 0.78 18.45 -17.68
C PRO A 147 1.84 18.51 -16.59
N MET A 148 1.53 19.09 -15.44
CA MET A 148 2.42 19.13 -14.26
C MET A 148 2.88 17.73 -13.83
N LEU A 149 1.99 16.75 -13.81
CA LEU A 149 2.33 15.37 -13.45
C LEU A 149 3.22 14.69 -14.50
N LEU A 150 3.04 14.98 -15.77
CA LEU A 150 3.91 14.47 -16.85
C LEU A 150 5.31 15.07 -16.76
N GLU A 151 5.45 16.38 -16.52
CA GLU A 151 6.73 17.03 -16.27
C GLU A 151 7.41 16.49 -15.00
N PHE A 152 6.65 16.27 -13.94
CA PHE A 152 7.15 15.61 -12.74
C PHE A 152 7.72 14.22 -13.04
N MET A 153 7.02 13.41 -13.85
CA MET A 153 7.49 12.08 -14.24
C MET A 153 8.81 12.17 -15.02
N GLU A 154 8.88 13.05 -15.99
CA GLU A 154 10.09 13.29 -16.80
C GLU A 154 11.26 13.71 -15.90
N LYS A 155 11.06 14.66 -15.00
CA LYS A 155 12.08 15.09 -14.03
C LYS A 155 12.56 13.95 -13.16
N VAL A 156 11.62 13.15 -12.59
CA VAL A 156 11.98 11.98 -11.79
C VAL A 156 12.73 10.95 -12.59
N ASP A 157 12.37 10.72 -13.86
CA ASP A 157 13.06 9.73 -14.70
C ASP A 157 14.46 10.18 -15.13
N ASN A 158 14.70 11.49 -15.21
CA ASN A 158 15.99 12.07 -15.59
C ASN A 158 16.89 12.40 -14.37
N GLU A 159 16.33 12.58 -13.16
CA GLU A 159 17.15 12.83 -11.96
C GLU A 159 17.96 11.57 -11.57
N PRO A 160 19.15 11.73 -10.94
CA PRO A 160 19.88 10.59 -10.39
C PRO A 160 19.06 9.89 -9.31
N ARG A 161 19.46 8.66 -8.94
CA ARG A 161 18.85 8.02 -7.79
C ARG A 161 19.06 8.89 -6.55
N MET A 162 17.96 9.27 -5.90
CA MET A 162 17.98 10.07 -4.69
C MET A 162 17.88 9.19 -3.45
N HIS A 163 18.55 9.56 -2.35
CA HIS A 163 18.38 8.93 -1.05
C HIS A 163 18.30 10.00 0.06
N TYR A 164 17.64 9.67 1.15
CA TYR A 164 17.59 10.52 2.33
C TYR A 164 18.84 10.28 3.18
N ASP A 165 19.64 11.30 3.38
CA ASP A 165 20.80 11.27 4.26
C ASP A 165 20.37 11.65 5.69
N GLN A 166 20.43 10.68 6.60
CA GLN A 166 20.06 10.88 7.99
C GLN A 166 20.97 11.87 8.73
N LYS A 167 22.23 12.03 8.29
CA LYS A 167 23.17 12.95 8.95
C LYS A 167 22.86 14.40 8.65
N THR A 168 22.52 14.70 7.40
CA THR A 168 22.23 16.06 6.95
C THR A 168 20.75 16.40 6.97
N GLY A 169 19.86 15.42 7.16
CA GLY A 169 18.41 15.59 7.06
C GLY A 169 17.92 15.95 5.66
N ARG A 170 18.74 15.74 4.63
CA ARG A 170 18.43 16.14 3.25
C ARG A 170 18.36 14.95 2.32
N THR A 171 17.58 15.10 1.26
CA THR A 171 17.59 14.14 0.15
C THR A 171 18.68 14.55 -0.84
N ILE A 172 19.67 13.67 -1.02
CA ILE A 172 20.85 13.91 -1.85
C ILE A 172 20.98 12.83 -2.94
N PRO A 173 21.72 13.10 -4.04
CA PRO A 173 22.00 12.09 -5.05
C PRO A 173 22.76 10.90 -4.45
N SER A 174 22.39 9.69 -4.85
CA SER A 174 23.07 8.46 -4.48
C SER A 174 24.26 8.22 -5.39
N SER A 175 25.36 7.70 -4.84
CA SER A 175 26.48 7.18 -5.64
C SER A 175 26.11 5.91 -6.43
N VAL A 176 25.01 5.25 -6.06
CA VAL A 176 24.53 4.05 -6.75
C VAL A 176 23.71 4.47 -7.97
N PRO A 177 24.04 4.02 -9.18
CA PRO A 177 23.32 4.37 -10.39
C PRO A 177 21.83 3.96 -10.30
N LYS A 178 20.97 4.73 -10.97
CA LYS A 178 19.57 4.41 -11.14
C LYS A 178 19.45 3.24 -12.11
N LYS A 179 18.85 2.14 -11.65
CA LYS A 179 18.55 0.98 -12.50
C LYS A 179 17.15 1.13 -13.10
N GLY A 180 17.07 1.44 -14.39
CA GLY A 180 15.85 1.42 -15.18
C GLY A 180 14.86 2.58 -14.89
N LYS A 181 13.86 2.68 -15.76
CA LYS A 181 12.71 3.61 -15.63
C LYS A 181 11.61 2.95 -14.80
N GLY A 182 10.76 3.75 -14.15
CA GLY A 182 9.61 3.26 -13.38
C GLY A 182 9.53 3.78 -11.94
N ALA A 183 10.49 4.61 -11.51
CA ALA A 183 10.40 5.33 -10.24
C ALA A 183 9.25 6.34 -10.30
N SER A 184 9.14 7.10 -11.41
CA SER A 184 8.06 8.03 -11.68
C SER A 184 6.69 7.38 -11.59
N SER A 185 6.48 6.22 -12.24
CA SER A 185 5.21 5.48 -12.20
C SER A 185 4.83 5.04 -10.80
N ARG A 186 5.80 4.62 -9.97
CA ARG A 186 5.54 4.28 -8.56
C ARG A 186 5.14 5.51 -7.74
N HIS A 187 5.79 6.65 -7.98
CA HIS A 187 5.45 7.90 -7.29
C HIS A 187 4.06 8.40 -7.70
N ILE A 188 3.77 8.42 -9.00
CA ILE A 188 2.44 8.79 -9.53
C ILE A 188 1.35 7.93 -8.91
N ALA A 189 1.53 6.61 -8.83
CA ALA A 189 0.54 5.74 -8.21
C ALA A 189 0.27 6.08 -6.72
N LYS A 190 1.28 6.55 -5.97
CA LYS A 190 1.11 6.97 -4.58
C LYS A 190 0.43 8.33 -4.47
N LEU A 191 0.79 9.29 -5.31
CA LEU A 191 0.15 10.59 -5.37
C LEU A 191 -1.32 10.48 -5.79
N GLU A 192 -1.62 9.62 -6.77
CA GLU A 192 -2.99 9.30 -7.20
C GLU A 192 -3.84 8.72 -6.07
N HIS A 193 -3.31 7.78 -5.28
CA HIS A 193 -4.05 7.23 -4.13
C HIS A 193 -4.39 8.31 -3.10
N ILE A 194 -3.47 9.26 -2.85
CA ILE A 194 -3.72 10.38 -1.94
C ILE A 194 -4.80 11.30 -2.51
N TYR A 195 -4.68 11.65 -3.80
CA TYR A 195 -5.60 12.54 -4.50
C TYR A 195 -7.02 11.97 -4.55
N ASN A 196 -7.15 10.70 -4.95
CA ASN A 196 -8.44 10.03 -5.03
C ASN A 196 -9.08 9.88 -3.64
N ALA A 197 -8.30 9.60 -2.60
CA ALA A 197 -8.82 9.58 -1.23
C ALA A 197 -9.33 10.96 -0.76
N ALA A 198 -8.77 12.05 -1.27
CA ALA A 198 -9.32 13.39 -1.03
C ALA A 198 -10.65 13.57 -1.79
N ARG A 199 -10.71 13.16 -3.06
CA ARG A 199 -11.96 13.19 -3.83
C ARG A 199 -13.07 12.38 -3.14
N ASP A 200 -12.77 11.14 -2.74
CA ASP A 200 -13.73 10.26 -2.04
C ASP A 200 -14.21 10.84 -0.69
N ARG A 201 -13.40 11.71 -0.09
CA ARG A 201 -13.76 12.33 1.19
C ARG A 201 -14.56 13.61 1.04
N TYR A 202 -14.22 14.44 0.06
CA TYR A 202 -14.76 15.79 -0.08
C TYR A 202 -15.84 15.88 -1.14
N ASN A 203 -15.81 15.07 -2.19
CA ASN A 203 -16.89 15.00 -3.16
C ASN A 203 -18.02 14.13 -2.65
N ASP A 204 -19.23 14.46 -3.02
CA ASP A 204 -20.43 13.65 -2.86
C ASP A 204 -21.18 13.67 -4.21
N GLU A 205 -20.99 12.60 -4.99
CA GLU A 205 -21.55 12.50 -6.34
C GLU A 205 -23.07 12.34 -6.30
N ASP A 206 -23.63 11.72 -5.24
CA ASP A 206 -25.08 11.53 -5.06
C ASP A 206 -25.80 12.85 -4.77
N GLU A 207 -25.09 13.80 -4.15
CA GLU A 207 -25.61 15.13 -3.82
C GLU A 207 -25.05 16.23 -4.78
N ASP A 208 -24.40 15.84 -5.92
CA ASP A 208 -23.74 16.73 -6.90
C ASP A 208 -22.73 17.73 -6.31
N LEU A 209 -22.12 17.41 -5.17
CA LEU A 209 -21.11 18.23 -4.53
C LEU A 209 -19.71 17.81 -4.98
N ILE A 210 -19.14 18.54 -5.90
CA ILE A 210 -17.84 18.25 -6.49
C ILE A 210 -16.84 19.37 -6.18
N TYR A 211 -16.16 19.26 -5.05
CA TYR A 211 -15.11 20.21 -4.66
C TYR A 211 -13.77 19.96 -5.37
N ILE A 212 -13.52 18.70 -5.76
CA ILE A 212 -12.31 18.29 -6.49
C ILE A 212 -12.75 17.67 -7.81
N PRO A 213 -13.07 18.50 -8.82
CA PRO A 213 -13.66 18.03 -10.09
C PRO A 213 -12.64 17.35 -11.00
N LYS A 214 -11.35 17.72 -10.89
CA LYS A 214 -10.31 17.25 -11.81
C LYS A 214 -9.93 15.80 -11.53
N GLN A 215 -9.52 15.11 -12.60
CA GLN A 215 -8.93 13.79 -12.57
C GLN A 215 -7.56 13.81 -13.27
N PRO A 216 -6.57 14.52 -12.71
CA PRO A 216 -5.30 14.77 -13.39
C PRO A 216 -4.48 13.49 -13.62
N PHE A 217 -4.73 12.44 -12.87
CA PHE A 217 -4.07 11.14 -13.00
C PHE A 217 -4.73 10.23 -14.05
N ALA A 218 -5.95 10.54 -14.49
CA ALA A 218 -6.60 9.76 -15.53
C ALA A 218 -5.78 9.81 -16.83
N LYS A 219 -5.68 8.68 -17.52
CA LYS A 219 -4.91 8.52 -18.78
C LYS A 219 -3.38 8.75 -18.64
N ILE A 220 -2.82 8.80 -17.44
CA ILE A 220 -1.37 8.71 -17.26
C ILE A 220 -0.98 7.23 -17.36
N GLN A 221 -0.14 6.91 -18.35
CA GLN A 221 0.40 5.57 -18.51
C GLN A 221 1.45 5.32 -17.44
N LYS A 222 1.22 4.31 -16.62
CA LYS A 222 2.16 3.85 -15.60
C LYS A 222 2.97 2.70 -16.20
N VAL A 223 4.24 2.96 -16.44
CA VAL A 223 5.15 1.91 -16.90
C VAL A 223 5.51 1.04 -15.69
N HIS A 224 5.12 -0.21 -15.74
CA HIS A 224 5.65 -1.23 -14.84
C HIS A 224 6.92 -1.77 -15.52
N PRO A 225 8.11 -1.52 -14.97
CA PRO A 225 9.31 -2.10 -15.57
C PRO A 225 9.13 -3.62 -15.54
N ILE A 226 9.14 -4.22 -16.72
CA ILE A 226 9.34 -5.65 -16.88
C ILE A 226 10.71 -5.89 -16.27
N SER A 227 10.82 -6.78 -15.29
CA SER A 227 12.12 -7.12 -14.75
C SER A 227 12.88 -7.84 -15.87
N GLU A 228 13.77 -7.11 -16.52
CA GLU A 228 14.72 -7.70 -17.44
C GLU A 228 15.62 -8.61 -16.61
N GLY A 229 15.73 -9.86 -17.02
CA GLY A 229 16.56 -10.87 -16.42
C GLY A 229 15.79 -11.97 -15.69
N GLU A 230 16.23 -13.17 -15.85
CA GLU A 230 15.76 -14.32 -15.11
C GLU A 230 16.10 -14.12 -13.64
N ARG A 231 15.08 -14.06 -12.79
CA ARG A 231 15.27 -13.97 -11.33
C ARG A 231 15.44 -15.34 -10.69
N ASN A 232 15.26 -16.41 -11.46
CA ASN A 232 15.55 -17.77 -11.03
C ASN A 232 17.03 -18.08 -11.28
N LEU A 233 17.63 -18.92 -10.45
CA LEU A 233 19.05 -19.26 -10.52
C LEU A 233 19.30 -20.53 -11.35
N GLY A 234 18.26 -21.24 -11.76
CA GLY A 234 18.41 -22.57 -12.34
C GLY A 234 18.86 -23.63 -11.32
N ALA A 235 18.81 -24.90 -11.72
CA ALA A 235 19.15 -26.00 -10.83
C ALA A 235 20.66 -26.07 -10.54
N ASP A 236 21.51 -25.87 -11.54
CA ASP A 236 22.97 -25.98 -11.40
C ASP A 236 23.55 -24.97 -10.42
N LEU A 237 23.12 -23.71 -10.53
CA LEU A 237 23.58 -22.68 -9.61
C LEU A 237 23.04 -22.89 -8.19
N MET A 238 21.79 -23.36 -8.07
CA MET A 238 21.22 -23.69 -6.79
C MET A 238 21.96 -24.89 -6.13
N GLN A 239 22.34 -25.92 -6.90
CA GLN A 239 23.18 -27.01 -6.41
C GLN A 239 24.53 -26.50 -5.90
N ARG A 240 25.20 -25.60 -6.64
CA ARG A 240 26.45 -24.98 -6.20
C ARG A 240 26.31 -24.25 -4.88
N ILE A 241 25.18 -23.57 -4.65
CA ILE A 241 24.91 -22.86 -3.39
C ILE A 241 24.68 -23.86 -2.24
N ILE A 242 23.95 -24.95 -2.47
CA ILE A 242 23.67 -26.00 -1.50
C ILE A 242 24.97 -26.65 -1.03
N SER A 243 25.83 -27.05 -1.99
CA SER A 243 27.10 -27.76 -1.71
C SER A 243 28.25 -26.82 -1.31
N TRP A 244 28.00 -25.49 -1.22
CA TRP A 244 29.05 -24.54 -0.91
C TRP A 244 29.50 -24.62 0.54
N GLN A 245 30.80 -24.86 0.75
CA GLN A 245 31.40 -24.91 2.07
C GLN A 245 32.21 -23.63 2.35
N THR A 246 32.14 -23.15 3.59
CA THR A 246 32.92 -21.99 4.04
C THR A 246 33.05 -21.95 5.55
N ASP A 247 34.22 -21.59 6.04
CA ASP A 247 34.48 -21.35 7.48
C ASP A 247 34.01 -19.96 7.93
N ASN A 248 33.65 -19.11 6.99
CA ASN A 248 33.12 -17.78 7.30
C ASN A 248 31.70 -17.89 7.80
N ARG A 249 31.52 -17.87 9.14
CA ARG A 249 30.22 -17.97 9.83
C ARG A 249 29.18 -16.99 9.27
N VAL A 250 29.59 -15.73 8.95
CA VAL A 250 28.67 -14.70 8.43
C VAL A 250 28.16 -15.09 7.06
N MET A 251 29.04 -15.56 6.18
CA MET A 251 28.68 -16.04 4.85
C MET A 251 27.81 -17.28 4.96
N ARG A 252 28.19 -18.24 5.81
CA ARG A 252 27.43 -19.48 6.04
C ARG A 252 26.00 -19.19 6.51
N THR A 253 25.80 -18.33 7.52
CA THR A 253 24.47 -17.92 7.99
C THR A 253 23.61 -17.32 6.88
N ALA A 254 24.21 -16.50 6.00
CA ALA A 254 23.47 -15.89 4.90
C ALA A 254 23.04 -16.92 3.83
N LEU A 255 23.94 -17.87 3.50
CA LEU A 255 23.64 -18.95 2.56
C LEU A 255 22.63 -19.93 3.16
N ASP A 256 22.77 -20.30 4.42
CA ASP A 256 21.83 -21.18 5.11
C ASP A 256 20.42 -20.54 5.16
N ALA A 257 20.31 -19.26 5.43
CA ALA A 257 19.02 -18.55 5.37
C ALA A 257 18.42 -18.59 3.95
N PHE A 258 19.25 -18.46 2.91
CA PHE A 258 18.82 -18.50 1.52
C PHE A 258 18.34 -19.93 1.14
N ILE A 259 19.12 -20.95 1.49
CA ILE A 259 18.80 -22.38 1.25
C ILE A 259 17.51 -22.75 1.99
N LEU A 260 17.35 -22.32 3.25
CA LEU A 260 16.15 -22.57 4.04
C LEU A 260 14.92 -21.90 3.41
N SER A 261 15.06 -20.66 2.94
CA SER A 261 13.98 -20.00 2.20
C SER A 261 13.57 -20.81 0.96
N PHE A 262 14.53 -21.26 0.18
CA PHE A 262 14.28 -22.11 -0.99
C PHE A 262 13.55 -23.39 -0.60
N GLY A 263 14.06 -24.15 0.36
CA GLY A 263 13.51 -25.42 0.82
C GLY A 263 12.17 -25.30 1.55
N THR A 264 11.80 -24.10 1.97
CA THR A 264 10.48 -23.80 2.54
C THR A 264 9.58 -23.04 1.55
N MET A 265 9.67 -23.40 0.26
CA MET A 265 8.84 -22.86 -0.84
C MET A 265 8.97 -21.34 -1.00
N GLY A 266 10.15 -20.78 -0.75
CA GLY A 266 10.41 -19.36 -0.87
C GLY A 266 9.82 -18.52 0.27
N ALA A 267 9.86 -19.00 1.51
CA ALA A 267 9.48 -18.23 2.68
C ALA A 267 10.28 -16.92 2.76
N ASN A 268 9.62 -15.80 3.09
CA ASN A 268 10.31 -14.52 3.19
C ASN A 268 11.24 -14.50 4.41
N LEU A 269 12.35 -13.78 4.31
CA LEU A 269 13.27 -13.64 5.43
C LEU A 269 12.60 -13.09 6.69
N ALA A 270 11.59 -12.21 6.55
CA ALA A 270 10.83 -11.72 7.69
C ALA A 270 10.04 -12.82 8.41
N ASP A 271 9.46 -13.76 7.65
CA ASP A 271 8.72 -14.89 8.22
C ASP A 271 9.68 -15.85 8.95
N LEU A 272 10.86 -16.11 8.37
CA LEU A 272 11.93 -16.90 9.02
C LEU A 272 12.50 -16.20 10.26
N TYR A 273 12.72 -14.90 10.18
CA TYR A 273 13.29 -14.10 11.29
C TYR A 273 12.39 -14.12 12.52
N PHE A 274 11.07 -14.03 12.34
CA PHE A 274 10.11 -14.04 13.46
C PHE A 274 9.50 -15.42 13.75
N ALA A 275 10.03 -16.48 13.15
CA ALA A 275 9.54 -17.82 13.39
C ALA A 275 9.81 -18.26 14.84
N LYS A 276 8.78 -18.79 15.47
CA LYS A 276 8.86 -19.39 16.81
C LYS A 276 9.18 -20.87 16.72
N PRO A 277 9.77 -21.48 17.73
CA PRO A 277 9.91 -22.93 17.80
C PRO A 277 8.55 -23.62 17.63
N PHE A 278 8.55 -24.74 16.94
CA PHE A 278 7.35 -25.55 16.67
C PHE A 278 7.70 -27.03 16.72
N SER A 279 6.70 -27.90 16.75
CA SER A 279 6.81 -29.33 16.58
C SER A 279 5.99 -29.80 15.38
N GLY A 280 6.51 -30.73 14.58
CA GLY A 280 5.85 -31.21 13.36
C GLY A 280 5.98 -30.23 12.19
N GLN A 281 4.86 -29.67 11.72
CA GLN A 281 4.85 -28.71 10.64
C GLN A 281 5.09 -27.28 11.14
N TRP A 282 5.80 -26.49 10.33
CA TRP A 282 5.87 -25.06 10.53
C TRP A 282 4.59 -24.38 10.01
N VAL A 283 3.74 -23.99 10.94
CA VAL A 283 2.48 -23.29 10.65
C VAL A 283 2.61 -21.83 11.02
N TYR A 284 2.39 -20.95 10.06
CA TYR A 284 2.52 -19.51 10.27
C TYR A 284 1.59 -18.70 9.39
N ASN A 285 1.34 -17.46 9.79
CA ASN A 285 0.61 -16.48 8.98
C ASN A 285 1.60 -15.53 8.33
N ARG A 286 1.67 -15.54 7.00
CA ARG A 286 2.64 -14.75 6.24
C ARG A 286 2.53 -13.26 6.56
N LEU A 287 3.58 -12.68 7.16
CA LEU A 287 3.59 -11.31 7.71
C LEU A 287 3.16 -10.24 6.69
N LYS A 288 3.57 -10.39 5.42
CA LYS A 288 3.30 -9.40 4.37
C LYS A 288 1.81 -9.25 4.02
N THR A 289 1.02 -10.30 4.19
CA THR A 289 -0.35 -10.37 3.63
C THR A 289 -1.42 -10.77 4.63
N ARG A 290 -1.08 -11.18 5.86
CA ARG A 290 -2.02 -11.67 6.87
C ARG A 290 -3.13 -10.68 7.23
N GLU A 291 -2.85 -9.37 7.22
CA GLU A 291 -3.83 -8.34 7.57
C GLU A 291 -4.83 -8.03 6.43
N ARG A 292 -4.57 -8.57 5.23
CA ARG A 292 -5.38 -8.28 4.02
C ARG A 292 -6.21 -9.47 3.56
N ARG A 293 -6.00 -10.63 4.20
CA ARG A 293 -6.61 -11.89 3.78
C ARG A 293 -7.56 -12.42 4.86
N SER A 294 -8.69 -12.96 4.44
CA SER A 294 -9.67 -13.60 5.35
C SER A 294 -9.09 -14.85 6.02
N ASP A 295 -8.26 -15.64 5.28
CA ASP A 295 -7.54 -16.80 5.81
C ASP A 295 -6.27 -16.41 6.59
N ARG A 296 -6.05 -15.11 6.84
CA ARG A 296 -4.87 -14.55 7.49
C ARG A 296 -3.54 -14.99 6.86
N ALA A 297 -3.58 -15.35 5.58
CA ALA A 297 -2.42 -15.86 4.82
C ALA A 297 -1.74 -17.05 5.50
N LEU A 298 -2.53 -18.02 5.95
CA LEU A 298 -2.06 -19.25 6.60
C LEU A 298 -1.16 -20.05 5.65
N MET A 299 -0.02 -20.46 6.16
CA MET A 299 0.95 -21.35 5.50
C MET A 299 1.23 -22.55 6.39
N ARG A 300 1.37 -23.72 5.77
CA ARG A 300 1.79 -24.97 6.41
C ARG A 300 2.94 -25.57 5.62
N VAL A 301 4.08 -25.72 6.26
CA VAL A 301 5.31 -26.21 5.63
C VAL A 301 5.80 -27.41 6.42
N THR A 302 5.83 -28.58 5.78
CA THR A 302 6.53 -29.74 6.31
C THR A 302 8.02 -29.55 6.09
N ILE A 303 8.79 -29.54 7.17
CA ILE A 303 10.24 -29.44 7.07
C ILE A 303 10.78 -30.77 6.56
N GLN A 304 11.41 -30.72 5.41
CA GLN A 304 11.99 -31.89 4.78
C GLN A 304 13.33 -32.24 5.41
N PRO A 305 13.70 -33.55 5.49
CA PRO A 305 14.94 -34.01 6.16
C PRO A 305 16.20 -33.34 5.63
N GLU A 306 16.25 -32.99 4.36
CA GLU A 306 17.35 -32.32 3.69
C GLU A 306 17.73 -30.99 4.32
N LEU A 307 16.78 -30.33 4.98
CA LEU A 307 16.99 -29.04 5.60
C LEU A 307 17.53 -29.15 7.05
N SER A 308 17.66 -30.37 7.59
CA SER A 308 18.02 -30.59 8.99
C SER A 308 19.36 -29.96 9.36
N ALA A 309 20.40 -30.18 8.54
CA ALA A 309 21.72 -29.62 8.79
C ALA A 309 21.72 -28.07 8.73
N VAL A 310 20.98 -27.49 7.78
CA VAL A 310 20.82 -26.04 7.64
C VAL A 310 20.13 -25.45 8.87
N ILE A 311 19.06 -26.12 9.33
CA ILE A 311 18.29 -25.68 10.50
C ILE A 311 19.13 -25.75 11.77
N GLU A 312 19.86 -26.85 11.99
CA GLU A 312 20.72 -26.98 13.19
C GLU A 312 21.80 -25.89 13.24
N ARG A 313 22.38 -25.50 12.10
CA ARG A 313 23.32 -24.36 12.03
C ARG A 313 22.66 -23.01 12.33
N LEU A 314 21.37 -22.83 11.99
CA LEU A 314 20.63 -21.60 12.21
C LEU A 314 19.90 -21.53 13.55
N LYS A 315 19.67 -22.67 14.21
CA LYS A 315 18.88 -22.80 15.43
C LYS A 315 19.44 -22.00 16.59
N GLY A 316 20.67 -22.25 16.98
CA GLY A 316 21.31 -21.58 18.11
C GLY A 316 20.50 -21.64 19.41
N GLU A 317 20.95 -20.90 20.44
CA GLU A 317 20.26 -20.80 21.74
C GLU A 317 19.39 -19.52 21.77
N GLY A 318 18.15 -19.64 22.29
CA GLY A 318 17.24 -18.52 22.47
C GLY A 318 15.77 -18.87 22.26
N GLY A 319 14.91 -17.85 22.20
CA GLY A 319 13.45 -18.01 22.14
C GLY A 319 12.85 -18.02 20.73
N TRP A 320 13.69 -18.03 19.69
CA TRP A 320 13.28 -18.08 18.30
C TRP A 320 13.63 -19.42 17.67
N TRP A 321 12.94 -19.78 16.59
CA TRP A 321 13.31 -20.99 15.85
C TRP A 321 14.73 -20.91 15.29
N LEU A 322 15.11 -19.74 14.72
CA LEU A 322 16.38 -19.49 14.04
C LEU A 322 17.14 -18.37 14.76
N ASN A 323 17.68 -18.68 15.96
CA ASN A 323 18.33 -17.70 16.83
C ASN A 323 19.58 -17.07 16.19
N GLU A 324 20.26 -17.79 15.28
CA GLU A 324 21.43 -17.24 14.57
C GLU A 324 21.07 -16.05 13.69
N LEU A 325 19.85 -15.95 13.17
CA LEU A 325 19.41 -14.76 12.45
C LEU A 325 19.32 -13.53 13.36
N HIS A 326 18.97 -13.70 14.64
CA HIS A 326 18.93 -12.63 15.64
C HIS A 326 20.33 -12.23 16.13
N ARG A 327 21.28 -13.18 16.19
CA ARG A 327 22.71 -12.89 16.41
C ARG A 327 23.33 -12.20 15.19
N PHE A 328 22.90 -12.61 14.01
CA PHE A 328 23.37 -12.06 12.74
C PHE A 328 22.95 -10.58 12.57
N ALA A 329 21.76 -10.18 13.00
CA ALA A 329 21.28 -8.81 12.94
C ALA A 329 20.17 -8.52 13.95
N SER A 330 20.18 -7.33 14.54
CA SER A 330 19.23 -6.90 15.59
C SER A 330 17.81 -6.64 15.08
N THR A 331 17.62 -6.42 13.78
CA THR A 331 16.31 -6.22 13.16
C THR A 331 16.19 -6.99 11.83
N LYS A 332 14.95 -7.32 11.44
CA LYS A 332 14.68 -8.00 10.16
C LYS A 332 15.20 -7.23 8.94
N ASP A 333 15.18 -5.90 8.98
CA ASP A 333 15.62 -5.06 7.86
C ASP A 333 17.15 -5.07 7.75
N PHE A 334 17.85 -4.97 8.86
CA PHE A 334 19.31 -5.19 8.92
C PHE A 334 19.68 -6.60 8.52
N CYS A 335 18.92 -7.61 8.96
CA CYS A 335 19.13 -9.00 8.54
C CYS A 335 19.02 -9.13 7.01
N THR A 336 17.95 -8.60 6.43
CA THR A 336 17.75 -8.62 4.95
C THR A 336 18.88 -7.91 4.20
N ALA A 337 19.28 -6.74 4.67
CA ALA A 337 20.37 -5.98 4.05
C ALA A 337 21.72 -6.73 4.15
N ARG A 338 21.99 -7.35 5.30
CA ARG A 338 23.25 -8.09 5.54
C ARG A 338 23.29 -9.38 4.73
N VAL A 339 22.21 -10.16 4.69
CA VAL A 339 22.09 -11.34 3.84
C VAL A 339 22.33 -10.97 2.38
N ASN A 340 21.65 -9.96 1.85
CA ASN A 340 21.83 -9.55 0.45
C ASN A 340 23.26 -9.07 0.15
N ARG A 341 23.94 -8.46 1.12
CA ARG A 341 25.35 -8.08 0.98
C ARG A 341 26.27 -9.30 0.89
N CYS A 342 26.01 -10.32 1.72
CA CYS A 342 26.75 -11.57 1.68
C CYS A 342 26.50 -12.32 0.36
N LEU A 343 25.25 -12.41 -0.09
CA LEU A 343 24.90 -13.04 -1.36
C LEU A 343 25.59 -12.32 -2.53
N LYS A 344 25.60 -10.98 -2.54
CA LYS A 344 26.32 -10.21 -3.56
C LYS A 344 27.81 -10.52 -3.54
N ARG A 345 28.44 -10.52 -2.35
CA ARG A 345 29.85 -10.86 -2.19
C ARG A 345 30.14 -12.29 -2.69
N TRP A 346 29.27 -13.26 -2.35
CA TRP A 346 29.38 -14.63 -2.85
C TRP A 346 29.32 -14.68 -4.38
N CYS A 347 28.43 -13.90 -5.01
CA CYS A 347 28.33 -13.79 -6.45
C CYS A 347 29.62 -13.22 -7.06
N ASP A 348 30.15 -12.14 -6.49
CA ASP A 348 31.38 -11.49 -6.95
C ASP A 348 32.57 -12.47 -6.86
N GLU A 349 32.69 -13.26 -5.77
CA GLU A 349 33.73 -14.27 -5.55
C GLU A 349 33.61 -15.50 -6.48
N ASN A 350 32.40 -15.80 -6.98
CA ASN A 350 32.12 -16.97 -7.81
C ASN A 350 31.86 -16.68 -9.28
N GLY A 351 32.03 -15.42 -9.71
CA GLY A 351 31.80 -15.01 -11.11
C GLY A 351 30.34 -15.17 -11.56
N VAL A 352 29.38 -14.94 -10.66
CA VAL A 352 27.95 -15.13 -10.90
C VAL A 352 27.25 -13.75 -10.90
N GLU A 353 26.28 -13.58 -11.78
CA GLU A 353 25.45 -12.38 -11.77
C GLU A 353 24.78 -12.17 -10.41
N PRO A 354 24.82 -10.94 -9.86
CA PRO A 354 24.29 -10.66 -8.54
C PRO A 354 22.77 -10.91 -8.42
N PHE A 355 22.40 -11.68 -7.42
CA PHE A 355 21.00 -11.93 -7.05
C PHE A 355 20.73 -11.50 -5.60
N THR A 356 19.45 -11.47 -5.24
CA THR A 356 19.00 -11.14 -3.87
C THR A 356 18.35 -12.35 -3.21
N PHE A 357 18.13 -12.27 -1.90
CA PHE A 357 17.43 -13.30 -1.12
C PHE A 357 16.11 -13.75 -1.78
N TYR A 358 15.40 -12.83 -2.43
CA TYR A 358 14.13 -13.15 -3.07
C TYR A 358 14.25 -14.09 -4.28
N ALA A 359 15.46 -14.27 -4.82
CA ALA A 359 15.74 -15.25 -5.87
C ALA A 359 15.42 -16.69 -5.43
N ALA A 360 15.58 -17.05 -4.15
CA ALA A 360 15.19 -18.36 -3.62
C ALA A 360 13.74 -18.70 -3.96
N ARG A 361 12.84 -17.74 -3.79
CA ARG A 361 11.42 -17.92 -4.11
C ARG A 361 11.14 -18.01 -5.61
N HIS A 362 11.83 -17.23 -6.44
CA HIS A 362 11.71 -17.31 -7.89
C HIS A 362 12.25 -18.64 -8.42
N THR A 363 13.37 -19.11 -7.88
CA THR A 363 13.97 -20.39 -8.23
C THR A 363 13.06 -21.55 -7.87
N PHE A 364 12.52 -21.60 -6.66
CA PHE A 364 11.53 -22.58 -6.27
C PHE A 364 10.33 -22.59 -7.24
N ALA A 365 9.75 -21.42 -7.50
CA ALA A 365 8.58 -21.31 -8.38
C ALA A 365 8.86 -21.78 -9.81
N SER A 366 10.03 -21.45 -10.36
CA SER A 366 10.44 -21.86 -11.70
C SER A 366 10.66 -23.37 -11.76
N LEU A 367 11.41 -23.93 -10.83
CA LEU A 367 11.68 -25.37 -10.77
C LEU A 367 10.41 -26.20 -10.54
N ALA A 368 9.53 -25.76 -9.63
CA ALA A 368 8.23 -26.42 -9.43
C ALA A 368 7.40 -26.46 -10.72
N ARG A 369 7.39 -25.36 -11.49
CA ARG A 369 6.72 -25.33 -12.81
C ARG A 369 7.37 -26.30 -13.79
N MET A 370 8.69 -26.40 -13.82
CA MET A 370 9.41 -27.36 -14.67
C MET A 370 9.12 -28.81 -14.26
N GLN A 371 8.86 -29.08 -12.98
CA GLN A 371 8.43 -30.39 -12.47
C GLN A 371 6.92 -30.65 -12.64
N GLY A 372 6.22 -29.86 -13.43
CA GLY A 372 4.81 -30.06 -13.76
C GLY A 372 3.82 -29.65 -12.69
N VAL A 373 4.26 -28.91 -11.65
CA VAL A 373 3.34 -28.37 -10.64
C VAL A 373 2.42 -27.34 -11.29
N ASP A 374 1.11 -27.53 -11.14
CA ASP A 374 0.10 -26.64 -11.70
C ASP A 374 0.11 -25.25 -11.04
N LYS A 375 -0.51 -24.26 -11.71
CA LYS A 375 -0.49 -22.86 -11.24
C LYS A 375 -1.21 -22.67 -9.91
N SER A 376 -2.27 -23.42 -9.64
CA SER A 376 -3.07 -23.29 -8.41
C SER A 376 -2.25 -23.80 -7.22
N THR A 377 -1.71 -25.02 -7.32
CA THR A 377 -0.83 -25.59 -6.30
C THR A 377 0.39 -24.71 -6.06
N LEU A 378 1.01 -24.18 -7.14
CA LEU A 378 2.13 -23.26 -7.01
C LEU A 378 1.73 -21.94 -6.30
N ALA A 379 0.54 -21.39 -6.59
CA ALA A 379 0.04 -20.21 -5.89
C ALA A 379 -0.12 -20.48 -4.38
N ASP A 380 -0.61 -21.67 -4.01
CA ASP A 380 -0.70 -22.10 -2.61
C ASP A 380 0.68 -22.29 -1.96
N CYS A 381 1.64 -22.93 -2.63
CA CYS A 381 3.04 -23.02 -2.17
C CYS A 381 3.62 -21.64 -1.86
N LEU A 382 3.31 -20.67 -2.69
CA LEU A 382 3.80 -19.31 -2.56
C LEU A 382 2.93 -18.43 -1.63
N GLY A 383 1.79 -18.92 -1.15
CA GLY A 383 0.82 -18.13 -0.37
C GLY A 383 0.28 -16.93 -1.14
N HIS A 384 0.05 -17.07 -2.44
CA HIS A 384 -0.66 -16.10 -3.27
C HIS A 384 -2.17 -16.34 -3.18
N ILE A 385 -2.96 -15.31 -3.49
CA ILE A 385 -4.39 -15.47 -3.73
C ILE A 385 -4.50 -15.99 -5.17
N GLY A 386 -5.21 -17.10 -5.38
CA GLY A 386 -5.50 -17.60 -6.72
C GLY A 386 -6.37 -16.63 -7.53
N ASP A 387 -6.35 -16.76 -8.84
CA ASP A 387 -7.20 -15.97 -9.74
C ASP A 387 -8.70 -16.33 -9.63
N TYR A 388 -9.03 -17.44 -8.98
CA TYR A 388 -10.38 -18.01 -8.83
C TYR A 388 -11.04 -17.61 -7.52
N LYS A 389 -11.29 -16.30 -7.33
CA LYS A 389 -11.86 -15.72 -6.11
C LYS A 389 -13.16 -16.39 -5.62
N THR A 390 -13.95 -16.97 -6.52
CA THR A 390 -15.24 -17.59 -6.18
C THR A 390 -15.08 -19.06 -5.78
N THR A 391 -14.17 -19.79 -6.40
CA THR A 391 -13.92 -21.20 -6.10
C THR A 391 -13.09 -21.38 -4.83
N ASP A 392 -12.14 -20.45 -4.56
CA ASP A 392 -11.28 -20.45 -3.37
C ASP A 392 -12.07 -20.25 -2.05
N ILE A 393 -13.32 -19.77 -2.13
CA ILE A 393 -14.20 -19.64 -0.95
C ILE A 393 -14.71 -21.01 -0.49
N TYR A 394 -14.82 -21.98 -1.39
CA TYR A 394 -15.39 -23.30 -1.14
C TYR A 394 -14.37 -24.44 -1.08
N ALA A 395 -13.16 -24.22 -1.54
CA ALA A 395 -12.11 -25.25 -1.56
C ALA A 395 -11.08 -24.98 -0.46
N GLU A 396 -10.93 -25.92 0.46
CA GLU A 396 -9.78 -25.93 1.36
C GLU A 396 -8.49 -26.15 0.55
N LYS A 397 -7.39 -25.52 0.99
CA LYS A 397 -6.09 -25.72 0.37
C LYS A 397 -5.68 -27.19 0.48
N ALA A 398 -5.30 -27.76 -0.65
CA ALA A 398 -4.79 -29.12 -0.72
C ALA A 398 -3.33 -29.17 -0.21
N TRP A 399 -3.15 -29.14 1.11
CA TRP A 399 -1.83 -29.09 1.75
C TRP A 399 -0.95 -30.27 1.35
N ASP A 400 -1.51 -31.42 1.07
CA ASP A 400 -0.76 -32.60 0.62
C ASP A 400 -0.11 -32.35 -0.74
N LEU A 401 -0.84 -31.75 -1.70
CA LEU A 401 -0.28 -31.34 -2.99
C LEU A 401 0.82 -30.28 -2.85
N VAL A 402 0.66 -29.36 -1.90
CA VAL A 402 1.69 -28.35 -1.59
C VAL A 402 2.96 -29.02 -1.07
N GLN A 403 2.86 -30.02 -0.18
CA GLN A 403 4.00 -30.74 0.33
C GLN A 403 4.66 -31.62 -0.75
N GLU A 404 3.85 -32.28 -1.59
CA GLU A 404 4.34 -33.06 -2.74
C GLU A 404 5.09 -32.16 -3.74
N ALA A 405 4.57 -30.97 -4.04
CA ALA A 405 5.25 -30.00 -4.89
C ALA A 405 6.60 -29.57 -4.31
N ASN A 406 6.69 -29.34 -2.99
CA ASN A 406 7.94 -29.06 -2.34
C ASN A 406 8.92 -30.23 -2.44
N ARG A 407 8.44 -31.44 -2.21
CA ARG A 407 9.24 -32.66 -2.29
C ARG A 407 9.86 -32.83 -3.68
N LYS A 408 9.06 -32.74 -4.75
CA LYS A 408 9.51 -32.79 -6.16
C LYS A 408 10.65 -31.83 -6.47
N VAL A 409 10.63 -30.63 -5.90
CA VAL A 409 11.69 -29.64 -6.12
C VAL A 409 12.96 -30.00 -5.35
N LEU A 410 12.86 -30.46 -4.10
CA LEU A 410 14.03 -30.79 -3.29
C LEU A 410 14.76 -32.04 -3.77
N GLU A 411 14.04 -33.00 -4.36
CA GLU A 411 14.59 -34.23 -4.97
C GLU A 411 15.46 -33.96 -6.21
N LEU A 412 15.43 -32.73 -6.76
CA LEU A 412 16.35 -32.35 -7.84
C LEU A 412 17.80 -32.19 -7.39
N PHE A 413 18.05 -32.14 -6.08
CA PHE A 413 19.34 -31.76 -5.52
C PHE A 413 19.95 -32.87 -4.67
N THR A 414 21.29 -32.90 -4.67
CA THR A 414 22.05 -33.68 -3.70
C THR A 414 22.27 -32.84 -2.45
N TRP A 415 21.95 -33.39 -1.28
CA TRP A 415 22.07 -32.74 0.01
C TRP A 415 23.12 -33.49 0.84
N ASP A 416 24.19 -32.77 1.21
CA ASP A 416 25.30 -33.30 2.02
C ASP A 416 25.10 -33.00 3.52
#